data_0a0e982c37ccaa5155a83ceb00bf33c2
#
_entry.id   0a0e982c37ccaa5155a83ceb00bf33c2
#
_cell.length_a   1.000
_cell.length_b   1.000
_cell.length_c   1.000
_cell.angle_alpha   90.00
_cell.angle_beta   90.00
_cell.angle_gamma   90.00
#
_symmetry.space_group_name_H-M   'P 1'
#
loop_
_entity.id
_entity.type
_entity.pdbx_description
1 polymer ?
#
loop_
_entity_poly.entity_id
_entity_poly.type
_entity_poly.pdbx_seq_one_letter_code
_entity_poly.pdbx_strand_id
1 'polypeptide(L)'
;KIGFPTHHGEPRYLTEAICDFVEQTTHILASHGKAFYEIVYTYSDENKTKIDGFKFSHVLNSNIHSWFGFYWQYIPKDARDRFADDGEDKKRFIWLSPKDIFVLSFPHQLGGVRRLRRTIDQLVWISKETIPKFSMKDMELQKQQPGYEFSLYRENQDIFVLKRTKNLGWPARSLSSEKLLEFYQLYRYLCFERAKAILREHIIKELNRTLIRVGKKVGFSAKIVLNNCYSSKDIDGYISQLIDGKLQFSEIIKITKFN
;
A
#
# COMPACT_ATOMS: atom_id res chain seq x y z
N LYS A 1 11.26 21.64 -12.17
CA LYS A 1 11.30 20.17 -12.40
C LYS A 1 10.56 19.45 -11.27
N ILE A 2 9.82 18.37 -11.58
CA ILE A 2 9.17 17.51 -10.60
C ILE A 2 9.92 16.18 -10.58
N GLY A 3 10.41 15.76 -9.41
CA GLY A 3 11.10 14.49 -9.23
C GLY A 3 10.29 13.53 -8.34
N PHE A 4 10.21 12.27 -8.76
CA PHE A 4 9.65 11.17 -7.99
C PHE A 4 10.76 10.16 -7.68
N PRO A 5 10.70 9.45 -6.53
CA PRO A 5 11.61 8.34 -6.29
C PRO A 5 11.34 7.25 -7.35
N THR A 6 12.40 6.75 -7.96
CA THR A 6 12.31 5.72 -9.00
C THR A 6 12.98 4.44 -8.53
N HIS A 7 12.34 3.30 -8.79
CA HIS A 7 12.85 1.97 -8.42
C HIS A 7 13.63 1.30 -9.55
N HIS A 8 13.37 1.68 -10.80
CA HIS A 8 13.84 0.98 -12.00
C HIS A 8 14.76 1.82 -12.90
N GLY A 9 15.53 2.75 -12.31
CA GLY A 9 16.39 3.67 -13.06
C GLY A 9 15.74 5.04 -13.31
N GLU A 10 16.35 5.88 -14.12
CA GLU A 10 15.77 7.19 -14.43
C GLU A 10 14.57 7.02 -15.38
N PRO A 11 13.35 7.48 -14.98
CA PRO A 11 12.18 7.39 -15.83
C PRO A 11 12.33 8.29 -17.06
N ARG A 12 11.98 7.75 -18.22
CA ARG A 12 12.03 8.51 -19.48
C ARG A 12 10.93 9.56 -19.57
N TYR A 13 9.80 9.30 -18.93
CA TYR A 13 8.61 10.16 -18.98
C TYR A 13 8.03 10.38 -17.58
N LEU A 14 7.43 11.55 -17.38
CA LEU A 14 6.76 11.90 -16.13
C LEU A 14 5.65 10.91 -15.75
N THR A 15 4.94 10.37 -16.74
CA THR A 15 3.88 9.37 -16.54
C THR A 15 4.44 8.08 -15.92
N GLU A 16 5.57 7.60 -16.40
CA GLU A 16 6.28 6.45 -15.88
C GLU A 16 6.71 6.69 -14.41
N ALA A 17 7.31 7.84 -14.13
CA ALA A 17 7.68 8.23 -12.77
C ALA A 17 6.47 8.28 -11.81
N ILE A 18 5.31 8.70 -12.29
CA ILE A 18 4.07 8.70 -11.48
C ILE A 18 3.58 7.27 -11.23
N CYS A 19 3.64 6.41 -12.24
CA CYS A 19 3.26 5.00 -12.08
C CYS A 19 4.15 4.30 -11.05
N ASP A 20 5.47 4.45 -11.16
CA ASP A 20 6.45 3.91 -10.21
C ASP A 20 6.20 4.43 -8.78
N PHE A 21 5.91 5.73 -8.66
CA PHE A 21 5.57 6.33 -7.38
C PHE A 21 4.31 5.73 -6.77
N VAL A 22 3.25 5.53 -7.57
CA VAL A 22 2.00 4.93 -7.11
C VAL A 22 2.22 3.48 -6.69
N GLU A 23 2.99 2.71 -7.46
CA GLU A 23 3.33 1.33 -7.16
C GLU A 23 4.11 1.23 -5.85
N GLN A 24 5.22 1.96 -5.72
CA GLN A 24 6.03 2.02 -4.52
C GLN A 24 5.20 2.42 -3.30
N THR A 25 4.40 3.47 -3.43
CA THR A 25 3.53 3.95 -2.34
C THR A 25 2.52 2.88 -1.94
N THR A 26 1.97 2.14 -2.90
CA THR A 26 1.04 1.04 -2.64
C THR A 26 1.70 -0.06 -1.82
N HIS A 27 2.93 -0.46 -2.16
CA HIS A 27 3.70 -1.43 -1.40
C HIS A 27 3.96 -0.97 0.04
N ILE A 28 4.37 0.29 0.22
CA ILE A 28 4.63 0.86 1.55
C ILE A 28 3.34 0.92 2.37
N LEU A 29 2.23 1.36 1.78
CA LEU A 29 0.94 1.42 2.46
C LEU A 29 0.42 0.03 2.84
N ALA A 30 0.58 -0.96 1.97
CA ALA A 30 0.18 -2.34 2.24
C ALA A 30 1.00 -2.98 3.37
N SER A 31 2.29 -2.67 3.46
CA SER A 31 3.20 -3.24 4.46
C SER A 31 3.17 -2.51 5.80
N HIS A 32 3.14 -1.18 5.78
CA HIS A 32 3.32 -0.35 6.98
C HIS A 32 2.07 0.45 7.38
N GLY A 33 1.08 0.55 6.51
CA GLY A 33 -0.15 1.30 6.72
C GLY A 33 0.00 2.81 6.58
N LYS A 34 1.22 3.31 6.49
CA LYS A 34 1.55 4.73 6.24
C LYS A 34 2.76 4.83 5.33
N ALA A 35 2.82 5.89 4.53
CA ALA A 35 3.98 6.25 3.74
C ALA A 35 4.33 7.72 4.02
N PHE A 36 5.61 8.02 4.11
CA PHE A 36 6.14 9.35 4.40
C PHE A 36 7.12 9.76 3.32
N TYR A 37 6.93 10.96 2.79
CA TYR A 37 7.82 11.55 1.80
C TYR A 37 8.18 12.97 2.22
N GLU A 38 9.45 13.27 2.23
CA GLU A 38 9.95 14.63 2.37
C GLU A 38 9.89 15.32 0.99
N ILE A 39 9.47 16.57 0.98
CA ILE A 39 9.45 17.42 -0.22
C ILE A 39 10.73 18.24 -0.21
N VAL A 40 11.69 17.82 -1.00
CA VAL A 40 12.99 18.47 -1.13
C VAL A 40 12.94 19.44 -2.30
N TYR A 41 13.17 20.74 -2.04
CA TYR A 41 13.18 21.77 -3.06
C TYR A 41 14.58 21.91 -3.68
N THR A 42 14.63 22.08 -5.00
CA THR A 42 15.83 22.44 -5.74
C THR A 42 15.80 23.94 -6.06
N TYR A 43 16.93 24.60 -5.87
CA TYR A 43 17.07 26.05 -6.07
C TYR A 43 17.98 26.30 -7.26
N SER A 44 17.67 27.36 -8.06
CA SER A 44 18.49 27.75 -9.21
C SER A 44 19.65 28.65 -8.83
N ASP A 45 19.64 29.21 -7.62
CA ASP A 45 20.63 30.12 -7.10
C ASP A 45 21.21 29.65 -5.77
N GLU A 46 22.46 30.01 -5.49
CA GLU A 46 23.17 29.68 -4.25
C GLU A 46 22.49 30.30 -3.02
N ASN A 47 21.86 31.44 -3.19
CA ASN A 47 21.13 32.14 -2.10
C ASN A 47 19.77 31.55 -1.77
N LYS A 48 19.36 30.46 -2.47
CA LYS A 48 18.07 29.75 -2.24
C LYS A 48 16.85 30.66 -2.33
N THR A 49 16.89 31.68 -3.19
CA THR A 49 15.78 32.63 -3.37
C THR A 49 14.76 32.14 -4.38
N LYS A 50 15.21 31.42 -5.42
CA LYS A 50 14.35 30.94 -6.50
C LYS A 50 14.29 29.41 -6.56
N ILE A 51 13.10 28.86 -6.38
CA ILE A 51 12.86 27.43 -6.47
C ILE A 51 12.73 27.05 -7.95
N ASP A 52 13.58 26.14 -8.44
CA ASP A 52 13.54 25.59 -9.80
C ASP A 52 12.69 24.31 -9.90
N GLY A 53 12.59 23.58 -8.80
CA GLY A 53 11.84 22.33 -8.78
C GLY A 53 11.70 21.74 -7.39
N PHE A 54 11.16 20.55 -7.33
CA PHE A 54 11.09 19.77 -6.09
C PHE A 54 11.08 18.27 -6.42
N LYS A 55 11.46 17.46 -5.44
CA LYS A 55 11.37 16.01 -5.50
C LYS A 55 10.75 15.45 -4.22
N PHE A 56 10.06 14.32 -4.37
CA PHE A 56 9.63 13.51 -3.24
C PHE A 56 10.76 12.55 -2.86
N SER A 57 11.18 12.57 -1.61
CA SER A 57 12.16 11.66 -1.05
C SER A 57 11.48 10.75 -0.03
N HIS A 58 11.52 9.43 -0.21
CA HIS A 58 10.90 8.49 0.71
C HIS A 58 11.64 8.49 2.06
N VAL A 59 10.88 8.60 3.16
CA VAL A 59 11.39 8.49 4.53
C VAL A 59 10.97 7.16 5.11
N LEU A 60 11.94 6.37 5.61
CA LEU A 60 11.68 5.07 6.19
C LEU A 60 10.76 5.17 7.42
N ASN A 61 9.70 4.40 7.42
CA ASN A 61 8.68 4.39 8.46
C ASN A 61 9.22 4.04 9.86
N SER A 62 10.27 3.21 9.92
CA SER A 62 10.93 2.84 11.18
C SER A 62 11.63 4.00 11.86
N ASN A 63 12.02 5.01 11.10
CA ASN A 63 12.85 6.09 11.57
C ASN A 63 12.07 7.38 11.81
N ILE A 64 10.78 7.41 11.47
CA ILE A 64 9.93 8.58 11.63
C ILE A 64 9.03 8.46 12.85
N HIS A 65 9.00 9.51 13.63
CA HIS A 65 8.14 9.65 14.80
C HIS A 65 7.21 10.84 14.60
N SER A 66 5.99 10.74 15.11
CA SER A 66 5.03 11.83 15.07
C SER A 66 4.36 12.04 16.41
N TRP A 67 4.26 13.30 16.85
CA TRP A 67 3.58 13.70 18.08
C TRP A 67 2.92 15.07 17.87
N PHE A 68 1.64 15.18 18.14
CA PHE A 68 0.83 16.41 17.97
C PHE A 68 0.99 17.11 16.61
N GLY A 69 1.13 16.33 15.50
CA GLY A 69 1.30 16.89 14.16
C GLY A 69 2.73 17.32 13.80
N PHE A 70 3.66 17.20 14.72
CA PHE A 70 5.08 17.37 14.46
C PHE A 70 5.71 16.04 14.04
N TYR A 71 6.68 16.10 13.14
CA TYR A 71 7.40 14.94 12.63
C TYR A 71 8.90 15.12 12.87
N TRP A 72 9.57 14.04 13.28
CA TRP A 72 11.03 14.01 13.35
C TRP A 72 11.53 12.65 12.91
N GLN A 73 12.67 12.68 12.26
CA GLN A 73 13.38 11.50 11.82
C GLN A 73 14.53 11.21 12.77
N TYR A 74 14.62 9.96 13.21
CA TYR A 74 15.80 9.46 13.91
C TYR A 74 16.79 8.91 12.88
N ILE A 75 18.04 9.33 12.93
CA ILE A 75 19.12 8.83 12.08
C ILE A 75 19.98 7.88 12.89
N PRO A 76 20.00 6.56 12.59
CA PRO A 76 20.85 5.58 13.24
C PRO A 76 22.33 5.94 13.08
N LYS A 77 23.18 5.49 14.03
CA LYS A 77 24.62 5.80 14.03
C LYS A 77 25.28 5.39 12.71
N ASP A 78 25.01 4.16 12.25
CA ASP A 78 25.59 3.62 11.02
C ASP A 78 25.25 4.44 9.77
N ALA A 79 24.03 5.00 9.72
CA ALA A 79 23.63 5.89 8.63
C ALA A 79 24.32 7.25 8.72
N ARG A 80 24.48 7.80 9.92
CA ARG A 80 25.22 9.05 10.14
C ARG A 80 26.68 8.95 9.74
N ASP A 81 27.29 7.80 10.04
CA ASP A 81 28.71 7.57 9.74
C ASP A 81 28.96 7.37 8.23
N ARG A 82 27.95 6.93 7.46
CA ARG A 82 28.07 6.71 6.00
C ARG A 82 27.77 7.94 5.15
N PHE A 83 26.90 8.83 5.59
CA PHE A 83 26.32 9.88 4.77
C PHE A 83 26.64 11.31 5.26
N ALA A 84 27.37 11.45 6.35
CA ALA A 84 27.83 12.75 6.80
C ALA A 84 29.14 13.11 6.09
N ASP A 85 29.14 14.25 5.41
CA ASP A 85 30.38 14.86 4.91
C ASP A 85 31.30 15.21 6.10
N ASP A 86 32.61 15.08 5.90
CA ASP A 86 33.61 15.40 6.90
C ASP A 86 33.48 16.88 7.31
N GLY A 87 32.98 17.12 8.52
CA GLY A 87 32.82 18.46 9.09
C GLY A 87 31.39 18.91 9.37
N GLU A 88 30.34 18.17 8.93
CA GLU A 88 28.98 18.48 9.33
C GLU A 88 28.61 17.86 10.69
N ASP A 89 27.84 18.62 11.49
CA ASP A 89 27.25 18.12 12.73
C ASP A 89 26.34 16.91 12.44
N LYS A 90 26.78 15.73 12.88
CA LYS A 90 26.06 14.46 12.71
C LYS A 90 24.78 14.44 13.52
N LYS A 91 23.74 15.12 13.04
CA LYS A 91 22.46 15.24 13.74
C LYS A 91 21.81 13.86 13.92
N ARG A 92 21.49 13.55 15.17
CA ARG A 92 20.77 12.33 15.55
C ARG A 92 19.28 12.42 15.21
N PHE A 93 18.72 13.62 15.28
CA PHE A 93 17.31 13.91 15.02
C PHE A 93 17.20 15.05 14.02
N ILE A 94 16.35 14.86 13.02
CA ILE A 94 15.99 15.88 12.05
C ILE A 94 14.50 16.18 12.20
N TRP A 95 14.17 17.45 12.42
CA TRP A 95 12.78 17.91 12.42
C TRP A 95 12.29 18.07 10.99
N LEU A 96 11.14 17.48 10.70
CA LEU A 96 10.49 17.59 9.41
C LEU A 96 9.33 18.57 9.52
N SER A 97 9.38 19.62 8.72
CA SER A 97 8.29 20.61 8.69
C SER A 97 6.99 19.96 8.18
N PRO A 98 5.85 20.13 8.87
CA PRO A 98 4.56 19.63 8.37
C PRO A 98 4.18 20.16 6.98
N LYS A 99 4.75 21.30 6.57
CA LYS A 99 4.55 21.89 5.24
C LYS A 99 5.37 21.21 4.14
N ASP A 100 6.48 20.60 4.51
CA ASP A 100 7.45 19.99 3.59
C ASP A 100 7.44 18.45 3.68
N ILE A 101 6.45 17.89 4.39
CA ILE A 101 6.20 16.46 4.43
C ILE A 101 4.89 16.10 3.72
N PHE A 102 4.92 15.00 2.98
CA PHE A 102 3.75 14.37 2.39
C PHE A 102 3.49 13.03 3.09
N VAL A 103 2.35 12.93 3.77
CA VAL A 103 1.98 11.76 4.56
C VAL A 103 0.75 11.12 3.95
N LEU A 104 0.85 9.83 3.66
CA LEU A 104 -0.24 8.98 3.22
C LEU A 104 -0.56 7.96 4.31
N SER A 105 -1.85 7.72 4.52
CA SER A 105 -2.33 6.66 5.40
C SER A 105 -3.19 5.68 4.62
N PHE A 106 -3.16 4.42 5.01
CA PHE A 106 -4.01 3.39 4.39
C PHE A 106 -5.49 3.80 4.46
N PRO A 107 -6.25 3.73 3.34
CA PRO A 107 -7.58 4.31 3.25
C PRO A 107 -8.60 3.65 4.18
N HIS A 108 -9.46 4.46 4.78
CA HIS A 108 -10.53 4.01 5.66
C HIS A 108 -11.52 3.07 4.97
N GLN A 109 -11.76 3.25 3.68
CA GLN A 109 -12.61 2.39 2.86
C GLN A 109 -12.14 0.93 2.85
N LEU A 110 -10.84 0.69 3.02
CA LEU A 110 -10.25 -0.64 3.17
C LEU A 110 -10.03 -1.05 4.64
N GLY A 111 -10.56 -0.28 5.58
CA GLY A 111 -10.50 -0.53 7.02
C GLY A 111 -9.46 0.28 7.77
N GLY A 112 -8.67 1.11 7.09
CA GLY A 112 -7.68 2.00 7.69
C GLY A 112 -6.48 1.27 8.32
N VAL A 113 -5.55 2.07 8.85
CA VAL A 113 -4.26 1.58 9.40
C VAL A 113 -4.42 0.57 10.53
N ARG A 114 -5.40 0.79 11.43
CA ARG A 114 -5.60 -0.10 12.60
C ARG A 114 -6.00 -1.51 12.18
N ARG A 115 -6.93 -1.61 11.21
CA ARG A 115 -7.39 -2.91 10.71
C ARG A 115 -6.29 -3.61 9.92
N LEU A 116 -5.58 -2.89 9.07
CA LEU A 116 -4.43 -3.42 8.33
C LEU A 116 -3.39 -4.01 9.28
N ARG A 117 -2.95 -3.25 10.30
CA ARG A 117 -1.96 -3.74 11.28
C ARG A 117 -2.45 -5.01 11.98
N ARG A 118 -3.68 -5.04 12.46
CA ARG A 118 -4.24 -6.27 13.08
C ARG A 118 -4.23 -7.45 12.11
N THR A 119 -4.52 -7.21 10.83
CA THR A 119 -4.46 -8.28 9.82
C THR A 119 -3.04 -8.78 9.62
N ILE A 120 -2.07 -7.86 9.49
CA ILE A 120 -0.64 -8.21 9.34
C ILE A 120 -0.16 -8.97 10.58
N ASP A 121 -0.41 -8.46 11.79
CA ASP A 121 0.00 -9.10 13.05
C ASP A 121 -0.55 -10.54 13.15
N GLN A 122 -1.79 -10.74 12.72
CA GLN A 122 -2.41 -12.06 12.74
C GLN A 122 -1.81 -12.99 11.67
N LEU A 123 -1.49 -12.48 10.47
CA LEU A 123 -0.82 -13.27 9.44
C LEU A 123 0.61 -13.65 9.86
N VAL A 124 1.34 -12.71 10.49
CA VAL A 124 2.68 -12.96 11.05
C VAL A 124 2.61 -13.99 12.19
N TRP A 125 1.59 -13.88 13.05
CA TRP A 125 1.39 -14.85 14.13
C TRP A 125 1.19 -16.26 13.57
N ILE A 126 0.30 -16.43 12.57
CA ILE A 126 0.08 -17.74 11.92
C ILE A 126 1.34 -18.28 11.30
N SER A 127 2.14 -17.42 10.64
CA SER A 127 3.37 -17.88 9.98
C SER A 127 4.46 -18.33 10.96
N LYS A 128 4.40 -17.87 12.22
CA LYS A 128 5.37 -18.24 13.28
C LYS A 128 4.94 -19.45 14.10
N GLU A 129 3.65 -19.78 14.10
CA GLU A 129 3.15 -20.93 14.83
C GLU A 129 3.44 -22.22 14.08
N THR A 130 4.33 -23.03 14.61
CA THR A 130 4.67 -24.36 14.07
C THR A 130 3.55 -25.38 14.34
N ILE A 131 2.80 -25.18 15.44
CA ILE A 131 1.63 -25.96 15.80
C ILE A 131 0.50 -24.99 16.06
N PRO A 132 -0.56 -24.97 15.24
CA PRO A 132 -1.62 -24.00 15.39
C PRO A 132 -2.44 -24.27 16.64
N LYS A 133 -2.42 -23.33 17.59
CA LYS A 133 -3.22 -23.38 18.82
C LYS A 133 -4.73 -23.47 18.56
N PHE A 134 -5.19 -23.00 17.40
CA PHE A 134 -6.60 -23.10 17.00
C PHE A 134 -7.02 -24.52 16.59
N SER A 135 -6.07 -25.42 16.30
CA SER A 135 -6.35 -26.82 16.03
C SER A 135 -6.37 -27.68 17.30
N MET A 136 -5.99 -27.11 18.46
CA MET A 136 -5.99 -27.89 19.71
C MET A 136 -7.38 -28.35 20.15
N LYS A 137 -8.44 -27.57 19.85
CA LYS A 137 -9.83 -28.04 20.07
C LYS A 137 -10.18 -29.21 19.14
N ASP A 138 -9.70 -29.18 17.92
CA ASP A 138 -9.90 -30.24 16.95
C ASP A 138 -9.00 -31.44 17.26
N MET A 139 -7.82 -31.23 17.85
CA MET A 139 -6.94 -32.31 18.35
C MET A 139 -7.55 -33.08 19.53
N GLU A 140 -8.37 -32.46 20.35
CA GLU A 140 -9.10 -33.19 21.41
C GLU A 140 -10.16 -34.12 20.84
N LEU A 141 -10.76 -33.77 19.73
CA LEU A 141 -11.67 -34.63 18.96
C LEU A 141 -10.92 -35.72 18.20
N GLN A 142 -9.64 -35.48 17.85
CA GLN A 142 -8.78 -36.40 17.07
C GLN A 142 -7.94 -37.33 17.96
N LYS A 143 -8.14 -37.38 19.27
CA LYS A 143 -7.46 -38.34 20.17
C LYS A 143 -7.60 -39.82 19.77
N GLN A 144 -8.45 -40.10 18.79
CA GLN A 144 -8.64 -41.45 18.23
C GLN A 144 -7.79 -41.75 16.98
N GLN A 145 -7.07 -40.77 16.42
CA GLN A 145 -6.18 -41.02 15.26
C GLN A 145 -4.76 -40.55 15.58
N PRO A 146 -3.77 -41.45 15.64
CA PRO A 146 -2.38 -41.10 15.79
C PRO A 146 -1.86 -40.55 14.44
N GLY A 147 -1.80 -39.24 14.30
CA GLY A 147 -1.19 -38.61 13.14
C GLY A 147 -1.58 -37.15 13.01
N TYR A 148 -0.58 -36.30 12.77
CA TYR A 148 -0.78 -34.90 12.40
C TYR A 148 -1.30 -34.83 10.96
N GLU A 149 -2.55 -34.38 10.77
CA GLU A 149 -3.13 -34.24 9.45
C GLU A 149 -2.80 -32.88 8.86
N PHE A 150 -1.72 -32.84 8.08
CA PHE A 150 -1.24 -31.61 7.44
C PHE A 150 -2.27 -30.97 6.49
N SER A 151 -3.13 -31.76 5.85
CA SER A 151 -4.20 -31.30 4.99
C SER A 151 -5.22 -30.45 5.77
N LEU A 152 -5.68 -30.91 6.93
CA LEU A 152 -6.60 -30.19 7.80
C LEU A 152 -5.99 -28.91 8.36
N TYR A 153 -4.72 -28.94 8.73
CA TYR A 153 -3.98 -27.75 9.16
C TYR A 153 -3.93 -26.68 8.06
N ARG A 154 -3.59 -27.10 6.83
CA ARG A 154 -3.53 -26.20 5.68
C ARG A 154 -4.89 -25.61 5.35
N GLU A 155 -5.95 -26.42 5.39
CA GLU A 155 -7.32 -25.95 5.16
C GLU A 155 -7.75 -24.91 6.20
N ASN A 156 -7.46 -25.14 7.46
CA ASN A 156 -7.75 -24.17 8.53
C ASN A 156 -6.97 -22.87 8.39
N GLN A 157 -5.70 -22.91 7.97
CA GLN A 157 -4.92 -21.71 7.65
C GLN A 157 -5.55 -20.94 6.50
N ASP A 158 -5.94 -21.62 5.42
CA ASP A 158 -6.53 -20.98 4.25
C ASP A 158 -7.88 -20.33 4.59
N ILE A 159 -8.73 -21.00 5.36
CA ILE A 159 -9.99 -20.43 5.85
C ILE A 159 -9.74 -19.19 6.71
N PHE A 160 -8.73 -19.22 7.57
CA PHE A 160 -8.39 -18.09 8.41
C PHE A 160 -7.91 -16.89 7.59
N VAL A 161 -6.97 -17.10 6.66
CA VAL A 161 -6.48 -16.06 5.74
C VAL A 161 -7.64 -15.46 4.94
N LEU A 162 -8.53 -16.30 4.41
CA LEU A 162 -9.73 -15.90 3.71
C LEU A 162 -10.63 -14.98 4.56
N LYS A 163 -10.93 -15.36 5.78
CA LYS A 163 -11.76 -14.56 6.68
C LYS A 163 -11.13 -13.21 7.00
N ARG A 164 -9.81 -13.15 7.18
CA ARG A 164 -9.09 -11.93 7.55
C ARG A 164 -8.87 -10.97 6.39
N THR A 165 -8.68 -11.51 5.18
CA THR A 165 -8.43 -10.72 3.97
C THR A 165 -9.67 -10.51 3.11
N LYS A 166 -10.86 -10.93 3.59
CA LYS A 166 -12.14 -10.86 2.85
C LYS A 166 -12.38 -9.50 2.20
N ASN A 167 -12.14 -8.42 2.92
CA ASN A 167 -12.41 -7.07 2.41
C ASN A 167 -11.39 -6.57 1.38
N LEU A 168 -10.22 -7.19 1.32
CA LEU A 168 -9.17 -6.87 0.35
C LEU A 168 -9.30 -7.74 -0.91
N GLY A 169 -10.21 -8.73 -0.91
CA GLY A 169 -10.35 -9.67 -2.00
C GLY A 169 -9.10 -10.51 -2.25
N TRP A 170 -8.15 -10.57 -1.29
CA TRP A 170 -6.88 -11.25 -1.47
C TRP A 170 -7.09 -12.66 -2.02
N PRO A 171 -6.52 -13.01 -3.18
CA PRO A 171 -6.61 -14.37 -3.67
C PRO A 171 -5.81 -15.26 -2.72
N ALA A 172 -6.50 -16.05 -1.89
CA ALA A 172 -5.84 -17.08 -1.11
C ALA A 172 -5.09 -18.01 -2.06
N ARG A 173 -3.91 -18.49 -1.64
CA ARG A 173 -3.24 -19.57 -2.34
C ARG A 173 -4.27 -20.67 -2.61
N SER A 174 -4.34 -21.12 -3.83
CA SER A 174 -5.21 -22.17 -4.34
C SER A 174 -5.82 -23.06 -3.24
N LEU A 175 -6.97 -22.67 -2.74
CA LEU A 175 -7.95 -23.66 -2.37
C LEU A 175 -8.13 -24.47 -3.63
N SER A 176 -8.02 -25.79 -3.56
CA SER A 176 -8.20 -26.67 -4.70
C SER A 176 -9.37 -26.15 -5.51
N SER A 177 -9.14 -25.86 -6.79
CA SER A 177 -10.09 -25.23 -7.72
C SER A 177 -11.45 -25.97 -7.76
N GLU A 178 -11.47 -27.19 -7.30
CA GLU A 178 -12.63 -28.07 -7.19
C GLU A 178 -13.66 -27.65 -6.11
N LYS A 179 -13.25 -26.85 -5.11
CA LYS A 179 -14.13 -26.45 -4.00
C LYS A 179 -14.66 -25.01 -4.09
N LEU A 180 -14.19 -24.21 -5.02
CA LEU A 180 -14.66 -22.84 -5.22
C LEU A 180 -15.54 -22.72 -6.45
N LEU A 181 -16.79 -22.36 -6.25
CA LEU A 181 -17.67 -21.94 -7.34
C LEU A 181 -17.00 -20.78 -8.11
N GLU A 182 -17.08 -20.84 -9.43
CA GLU A 182 -16.58 -19.82 -10.36
C GLU A 182 -17.07 -18.42 -9.98
N PHE A 183 -18.34 -18.29 -9.61
CA PHE A 183 -18.95 -17.08 -9.08
C PHE A 183 -18.14 -16.48 -7.93
N TYR A 184 -17.71 -17.32 -6.96
CA TYR A 184 -16.98 -16.84 -5.78
C TYR A 184 -15.56 -16.40 -6.11
N GLN A 185 -14.90 -17.07 -7.06
CA GLN A 185 -13.58 -16.65 -7.56
C GLN A 185 -13.67 -15.28 -8.22
N LEU A 186 -14.67 -15.06 -9.08
CA LEU A 186 -14.91 -13.79 -9.73
C LEU A 186 -15.25 -12.68 -8.75
N TYR A 187 -16.12 -12.96 -7.80
CA TYR A 187 -16.46 -12.01 -6.74
C TYR A 187 -15.21 -11.55 -5.98
N ARG A 188 -14.36 -12.47 -5.59
CA ARG A 188 -13.10 -12.14 -4.90
C ARG A 188 -12.15 -11.36 -5.77
N TYR A 189 -12.05 -11.74 -7.03
CA TYR A 189 -11.24 -11.03 -8.01
C TYR A 189 -11.69 -9.56 -8.13
N LEU A 190 -13.00 -9.34 -8.33
CA LEU A 190 -13.54 -7.98 -8.38
C LEU A 190 -13.31 -7.21 -7.07
N CYS A 191 -13.43 -7.85 -5.91
CA CYS A 191 -13.09 -7.22 -4.63
C CYS A 191 -11.62 -6.81 -4.56
N PHE A 192 -10.71 -7.61 -5.13
CA PHE A 192 -9.27 -7.27 -5.19
C PHE A 192 -9.02 -6.09 -6.14
N GLU A 193 -9.61 -6.10 -7.33
CA GLU A 193 -9.51 -4.97 -8.27
C GLU A 193 -10.09 -3.68 -7.68
N ARG A 194 -11.21 -3.78 -6.96
CA ARG A 194 -11.78 -2.68 -6.19
C ARG A 194 -10.80 -2.12 -5.17
N ALA A 195 -10.13 -2.99 -4.42
CA ALA A 195 -9.14 -2.56 -3.42
C ALA A 195 -7.95 -1.82 -4.06
N LYS A 196 -7.47 -2.30 -5.23
CA LYS A 196 -6.44 -1.62 -6.02
C LYS A 196 -6.91 -0.25 -6.50
N ALA A 197 -8.13 -0.17 -7.03
CA ALA A 197 -8.71 1.10 -7.49
C ALA A 197 -8.84 2.11 -6.36
N ILE A 198 -9.33 1.71 -5.18
CA ILE A 198 -9.41 2.57 -3.99
C ILE A 198 -8.03 3.09 -3.57
N LEU A 199 -7.00 2.24 -3.54
CA LEU A 199 -5.64 2.65 -3.20
C LEU A 199 -5.10 3.66 -4.22
N ARG A 200 -5.22 3.38 -5.50
CA ARG A 200 -4.79 4.26 -6.59
C ARG A 200 -5.48 5.62 -6.52
N GLU A 201 -6.80 5.64 -6.42
CA GLU A 201 -7.59 6.87 -6.30
C GLU A 201 -7.21 7.68 -5.06
N HIS A 202 -6.99 7.01 -3.93
CA HIS A 202 -6.56 7.65 -2.69
C HIS A 202 -5.18 8.30 -2.82
N ILE A 203 -4.20 7.57 -3.37
CA ILE A 203 -2.83 8.08 -3.58
C ILE A 203 -2.86 9.30 -4.51
N ILE A 204 -3.53 9.20 -5.66
CA ILE A 204 -3.62 10.30 -6.62
C ILE A 204 -4.35 11.51 -6.04
N LYS A 205 -5.41 11.31 -5.28
CA LYS A 205 -6.14 12.39 -4.60
C LYS A 205 -5.25 13.15 -3.63
N GLU A 206 -4.53 12.45 -2.77
CA GLU A 206 -3.65 13.09 -1.79
C GLU A 206 -2.41 13.70 -2.45
N LEU A 207 -1.88 13.06 -3.51
CA LEU A 207 -0.81 13.62 -4.32
C LEU A 207 -1.24 14.93 -4.99
N ASN A 208 -2.44 14.99 -5.59
CA ASN A 208 -2.98 16.20 -6.18
C ASN A 208 -3.15 17.33 -5.15
N ARG A 209 -3.60 17.02 -3.93
CA ARG A 209 -3.66 18.01 -2.83
C ARG A 209 -2.29 18.56 -2.50
N THR A 210 -1.28 17.70 -2.48
CA THR A 210 0.10 18.11 -2.23
C THR A 210 0.67 18.93 -3.38
N LEU A 211 0.41 18.53 -4.64
CA LEU A 211 0.82 19.31 -5.81
C LEU A 211 0.22 20.71 -5.83
N ILE A 212 -1.05 20.88 -5.46
CA ILE A 212 -1.68 22.20 -5.33
C ILE A 212 -0.97 23.03 -4.24
N ARG A 213 -0.66 22.43 -3.10
CA ARG A 213 0.05 23.11 -1.99
C ARG A 213 1.46 23.55 -2.40
N VAL A 214 2.22 22.64 -3.01
CA VAL A 214 3.59 22.90 -3.49
C VAL A 214 3.57 23.86 -4.67
N GLY A 215 2.61 23.73 -5.58
CA GLY A 215 2.45 24.59 -6.74
C GLY A 215 2.30 26.05 -6.40
N LYS A 216 1.58 26.36 -5.31
CA LYS A 216 1.48 27.74 -4.77
C LYS A 216 2.85 28.31 -4.34
N LYS A 217 3.76 27.46 -3.85
CA LYS A 217 5.10 27.86 -3.39
C LYS A 217 6.10 27.98 -4.55
N VAL A 218 5.96 27.11 -5.56
CA VAL A 218 6.90 27.02 -6.69
C VAL A 218 6.42 27.79 -7.93
N GLY A 219 5.15 28.20 -7.97
CA GLY A 219 4.61 28.96 -9.10
C GLY A 219 4.13 28.11 -10.28
N PHE A 220 3.59 26.89 -10.02
CA PHE A 220 2.98 26.06 -11.06
C PHE A 220 1.59 25.56 -10.67
N SER A 221 0.81 25.13 -11.67
CA SER A 221 -0.46 24.44 -11.48
C SER A 221 -0.46 23.15 -12.28
N ALA A 222 -0.60 22.02 -11.59
CA ALA A 222 -0.67 20.71 -12.21
C ALA A 222 -1.66 19.81 -11.48
N LYS A 223 -2.31 18.93 -12.23
CA LYS A 223 -3.23 17.91 -11.72
C LYS A 223 -3.01 16.61 -12.46
N ILE A 224 -2.89 15.51 -11.72
CA ILE A 224 -2.84 14.16 -12.27
C ILE A 224 -4.26 13.67 -12.44
N VAL A 225 -4.58 13.18 -13.62
CA VAL A 225 -5.89 12.59 -13.97
C VAL A 225 -5.67 11.14 -14.37
N LEU A 226 -6.53 10.27 -13.85
CA LEU A 226 -6.54 8.86 -14.21
C LEU A 226 -7.38 8.67 -15.48
N ASN A 227 -6.75 8.18 -16.54
CA ASN A 227 -7.40 7.84 -17.79
C ASN A 227 -7.31 6.35 -18.04
N ASN A 228 -8.32 5.79 -18.71
CA ASN A 228 -8.37 4.39 -19.12
C ASN A 228 -8.24 3.37 -17.96
N CYS A 229 -8.71 3.74 -16.77
CA CYS A 229 -8.76 2.85 -15.61
C CYS A 229 -10.16 2.81 -15.05
N TYR A 230 -10.63 1.64 -14.67
CA TYR A 230 -11.89 1.52 -13.93
C TYR A 230 -11.77 2.18 -12.55
N SER A 231 -12.78 2.97 -12.20
CA SER A 231 -12.90 3.53 -10.86
C SER A 231 -13.40 2.49 -9.86
N SER A 232 -13.21 2.75 -8.57
CA SER A 232 -13.76 1.89 -7.52
C SER A 232 -15.29 1.79 -7.60
N LYS A 233 -15.98 2.84 -8.06
CA LYS A 233 -17.43 2.85 -8.29
C LYS A 233 -17.87 1.98 -9.47
N ASP A 234 -17.10 1.99 -10.56
CA ASP A 234 -17.40 1.13 -11.72
C ASP A 234 -17.32 -0.33 -11.30
N ILE A 235 -16.29 -0.68 -10.53
CA ILE A 235 -16.11 -2.05 -10.03
C ILE A 235 -17.21 -2.42 -9.03
N ASP A 236 -17.67 -1.50 -8.16
CA ASP A 236 -18.84 -1.72 -7.30
C ASP A 236 -20.10 -2.02 -8.14
N GLY A 237 -20.27 -1.36 -9.28
CA GLY A 237 -21.33 -1.66 -10.25
C GLY A 237 -21.24 -3.09 -10.80
N TYR A 238 -20.03 -3.53 -11.17
CA TYR A 238 -19.83 -4.90 -11.66
C TYR A 238 -20.05 -5.95 -10.55
N ILE A 239 -19.64 -5.68 -9.32
CA ILE A 239 -19.92 -6.57 -8.18
C ILE A 239 -21.43 -6.72 -7.97
N SER A 240 -22.19 -5.63 -8.05
CA SER A 240 -23.64 -5.67 -7.92
C SER A 240 -24.29 -6.48 -9.07
N GLN A 241 -23.85 -6.26 -10.31
CA GLN A 241 -24.35 -7.02 -11.46
C GLN A 241 -24.01 -8.52 -11.37
N LEU A 242 -22.82 -8.86 -10.83
CA LEU A 242 -22.44 -10.25 -10.58
C LEU A 242 -23.36 -10.92 -9.53
N ILE A 243 -23.65 -10.20 -8.43
CA ILE A 243 -24.56 -10.69 -7.38
C ILE A 243 -25.98 -10.90 -7.92
N ASP A 244 -26.44 -10.00 -8.78
CA ASP A 244 -27.75 -10.07 -9.43
C ASP A 244 -27.81 -11.12 -10.54
N GLY A 245 -26.71 -11.81 -10.86
CA GLY A 245 -26.63 -12.79 -11.95
C GLY A 245 -26.73 -12.19 -13.36
N LYS A 246 -26.48 -10.87 -13.50
CA LYS A 246 -26.59 -10.15 -14.79
C LYS A 246 -25.25 -10.06 -15.53
N LEU A 247 -24.13 -10.38 -14.88
CA LEU A 247 -22.79 -10.28 -15.45
C LEU A 247 -22.30 -11.64 -15.95
N GLN A 248 -21.88 -11.70 -17.21
CA GLN A 248 -21.33 -12.91 -17.81
C GLN A 248 -19.79 -12.95 -17.59
N PHE A 249 -19.25 -14.16 -17.50
CA PHE A 249 -17.81 -14.41 -17.31
C PHE A 249 -16.93 -13.71 -18.34
N SER A 250 -17.34 -13.75 -19.63
CA SER A 250 -16.62 -13.12 -20.74
C SER A 250 -16.48 -11.60 -20.61
N GLU A 251 -17.39 -10.95 -19.90
CA GLU A 251 -17.36 -9.49 -19.69
C GLU A 251 -16.35 -9.12 -18.61
N ILE A 252 -16.20 -9.97 -17.59
CA ILE A 252 -15.23 -9.77 -16.51
C ILE A 252 -13.80 -9.89 -17.04
N ILE A 253 -13.54 -10.81 -17.98
CA ILE A 253 -12.21 -10.94 -18.60
C ILE A 253 -11.80 -9.65 -19.31
N LYS A 254 -12.75 -8.90 -19.89
CA LYS A 254 -12.45 -7.60 -20.50
C LYS A 254 -11.99 -6.57 -19.43
N ILE A 255 -12.61 -6.58 -18.25
CA ILE A 255 -12.24 -5.70 -17.14
C ILE A 255 -10.80 -5.98 -16.67
N THR A 256 -10.37 -7.25 -16.71
CA THR A 256 -9.05 -7.67 -16.23
C THR A 256 -7.90 -7.28 -17.16
N LYS A 257 -8.17 -7.10 -18.45
CA LYS A 257 -7.15 -6.75 -19.45
C LYS A 257 -6.81 -5.24 -19.49
N PHE A 258 -7.59 -4.39 -18.83
CA PHE A 258 -7.43 -2.93 -18.84
C PHE A 258 -6.89 -2.35 -17.51
N ASN A 259 -6.53 -3.19 -16.56
CA ASN A 259 -5.88 -2.80 -15.31
C ASN A 259 -4.44 -3.37 -15.29
#